data_d2f27f8fd672ccd35ec3b4f16af0b42f
#
_entry.id   d2f27f8fd672ccd35ec3b4f16af0b42f
#
_cell.length_a   1.000
_cell.length_b   1.000
_cell.length_c   1.000
_cell.angle_alpha   90.00
_cell.angle_beta   90.00
_cell.angle_gamma   90.00
#
_symmetry.space_group_name_H-M   'P 1'
#
loop_
_entity.id
_entity.type
_entity.pdbx_description
1 polymer ?
#
loop_
_entity_poly.entity_id
_entity_poly.type
_entity_poly.pdbx_seq_one_letter_code
_entity_poly.pdbx_strand_id
1 'polypeptide(L)'
;MSGNGASRPGGIVCPFVTPLTAEGRLDEPVFRGLIDALVPDLDGLFVLGSSGELTWLPDDVAQEVARVAVDQVAGRVPVYVGVGDTGLARTLARADRLQAAGADYLVVTAPFYYQVVDEASIVEHFVAVADRAAVPVVLYNIPQNTHLPLAPSVVGRLAEHPNIVGLKDSAGDWFAFERFLALRSDGFGVLQGREHLAAISLWSGADGVISSMANFAPRLLQELAASVRDGRPRQETLALQGRVGEVAVVFEQGAWLAGLKATLQALGWDVGEPSAPIPPCDAGQRRIVREIVTTPELRPWLTAAPSSDSGDRP
;
A
#
# COMPACT_ATOMS: atom_id res chain seq x y z
N MET A 1 -17.13 -9.95 -27.07
CA MET A 1 -17.03 -9.06 -25.88
C MET A 1 -16.80 -9.98 -24.69
N SER A 2 -15.54 -10.27 -24.40
CA SER A 2 -15.13 -11.05 -23.22
C SER A 2 -15.25 -10.10 -22.02
N GLY A 3 -16.23 -10.36 -21.14
CA GLY A 3 -16.34 -9.65 -19.88
C GLY A 3 -15.07 -9.86 -19.06
N ASN A 4 -14.26 -8.84 -18.92
CA ASN A 4 -13.22 -8.77 -17.92
C ASN A 4 -13.93 -8.65 -16.56
N GLY A 5 -14.31 -9.79 -15.99
CA GLY A 5 -14.68 -9.83 -14.59
C GLY A 5 -13.46 -9.36 -13.82
N ALA A 6 -13.54 -8.17 -13.21
CA ALA A 6 -12.47 -7.64 -12.38
C ALA A 6 -12.12 -8.70 -11.35
N SER A 7 -10.88 -9.19 -11.39
CA SER A 7 -10.42 -10.15 -10.39
C SER A 7 -10.38 -9.45 -9.03
N ARG A 8 -10.83 -10.14 -7.97
CA ARG A 8 -10.75 -9.58 -6.62
C ARG A 8 -9.26 -9.34 -6.27
N PRO A 9 -8.95 -8.27 -5.53
CA PRO A 9 -7.58 -7.96 -5.13
C PRO A 9 -7.01 -9.04 -4.19
N GLY A 10 -5.70 -9.33 -4.28
CA GLY A 10 -5.05 -10.35 -3.45
C GLY A 10 -3.52 -10.29 -3.54
N GLY A 11 -2.86 -11.21 -2.81
CA GLY A 11 -1.40 -11.33 -2.79
C GLY A 11 -0.68 -10.25 -1.98
N ILE A 12 0.60 -10.04 -2.27
CA ILE A 12 1.44 -9.02 -1.64
C ILE A 12 1.44 -7.78 -2.51
N VAL A 13 0.73 -6.74 -2.05
CA VAL A 13 0.63 -5.45 -2.74
C VAL A 13 1.47 -4.42 -2.01
N CYS A 14 2.34 -3.72 -2.74
CA CYS A 14 3.21 -2.69 -2.18
C CYS A 14 2.52 -1.32 -2.21
N PRO A 15 2.19 -0.70 -1.05
CA PRO A 15 1.81 0.71 -1.01
C PRO A 15 3.07 1.56 -1.21
N PHE A 16 3.31 1.92 -2.45
CA PHE A 16 4.58 2.39 -2.96
C PHE A 16 4.90 3.81 -2.49
N VAL A 17 6.16 4.02 -2.09
CA VAL A 17 6.69 5.33 -1.73
C VAL A 17 6.77 6.22 -2.97
N THR A 18 6.63 7.53 -2.79
CA THR A 18 6.92 8.51 -3.85
C THR A 18 8.30 9.12 -3.59
N PRO A 19 9.33 8.78 -4.39
CA PRO A 19 10.59 9.49 -4.38
C PRO A 19 10.39 10.95 -4.81
N LEU A 20 10.90 11.87 -4.00
CA LEU A 20 10.73 13.30 -4.24
C LEU A 20 12.08 14.01 -4.29
N THR A 21 12.23 14.95 -5.25
CA THR A 21 13.36 15.89 -5.28
C THR A 21 13.24 16.89 -4.13
N ALA A 22 14.28 17.68 -3.89
CA ALA A 22 14.28 18.73 -2.89
C ALA A 22 13.18 19.79 -3.14
N GLU A 23 12.76 19.95 -4.40
CA GLU A 23 11.69 20.88 -4.82
C GLU A 23 10.28 20.25 -4.69
N GLY A 24 10.17 19.02 -4.18
CA GLY A 24 8.88 18.31 -4.01
C GLY A 24 8.29 17.79 -5.33
N ARG A 25 9.10 17.58 -6.35
CA ARG A 25 8.70 16.95 -7.63
C ARG A 25 9.01 15.46 -7.59
N LEU A 26 8.34 14.67 -8.44
CA LEU A 26 8.68 13.28 -8.61
C LEU A 26 10.14 13.12 -9.09
N ASP A 27 10.94 12.32 -8.38
CA ASP A 27 12.21 11.82 -8.89
C ASP A 27 11.92 10.60 -9.77
N GLU A 28 11.60 10.87 -11.04
CA GLU A 28 11.17 9.84 -11.99
C GLU A 28 12.22 8.73 -12.19
N PRO A 29 13.53 9.01 -12.34
CA PRO A 29 14.56 7.98 -12.47
C PRO A 29 14.60 7.02 -11.27
N VAL A 30 14.59 7.55 -10.04
CA VAL A 30 14.59 6.74 -8.83
C VAL A 30 13.29 5.95 -8.73
N PHE A 31 12.14 6.57 -9.03
CA PHE A 31 10.84 5.93 -8.98
C PHE A 31 10.75 4.73 -9.94
N ARG A 32 11.19 4.90 -11.19
CA ARG A 32 11.22 3.82 -12.19
C ARG A 32 12.17 2.70 -11.78
N GLY A 33 13.39 3.04 -11.33
CA GLY A 33 14.37 2.05 -10.88
C GLY A 33 13.86 1.22 -9.70
N LEU A 34 13.18 1.85 -8.74
CA LEU A 34 12.61 1.17 -7.59
C LEU A 34 11.43 0.26 -7.99
N ILE A 35 10.56 0.69 -8.93
CA ILE A 35 9.51 -0.16 -9.50
C ILE A 35 10.12 -1.42 -10.13
N ASP A 36 11.12 -1.27 -10.97
CA ASP A 36 11.75 -2.42 -11.65
C ASP A 36 12.42 -3.39 -10.68
N ALA A 37 12.97 -2.88 -9.58
CA ALA A 37 13.59 -3.72 -8.56
C ALA A 37 12.56 -4.50 -7.71
N LEU A 38 11.35 -3.96 -7.50
CA LEU A 38 10.38 -4.54 -6.58
C LEU A 38 9.28 -5.35 -7.27
N VAL A 39 8.83 -4.93 -8.46
CA VAL A 39 7.72 -5.60 -9.18
C VAL A 39 7.89 -7.11 -9.36
N PRO A 40 9.12 -7.67 -9.60
CA PRO A 40 9.29 -9.12 -9.69
C PRO A 40 8.88 -9.91 -8.44
N ASP A 41 8.87 -9.26 -7.28
CA ASP A 41 8.55 -9.85 -5.97
C ASP A 41 7.16 -9.40 -5.45
N LEU A 42 6.29 -8.81 -6.30
CA LEU A 42 4.99 -8.26 -5.91
C LEU A 42 3.84 -8.88 -6.72
N ASP A 43 2.65 -8.90 -6.12
CA ASP A 43 1.38 -9.24 -6.79
C ASP A 43 0.57 -7.99 -7.16
N GLY A 44 1.03 -6.79 -6.78
CA GLY A 44 0.42 -5.52 -7.13
C GLY A 44 1.19 -4.32 -6.62
N LEU A 45 1.03 -3.18 -7.30
CA LEU A 45 1.63 -1.90 -6.93
C LEU A 45 0.54 -0.90 -6.57
N PHE A 46 0.56 -0.35 -5.36
CA PHE A 46 -0.39 0.66 -4.90
C PHE A 46 0.29 2.02 -4.74
N VAL A 47 0.14 2.90 -5.72
CA VAL A 47 0.67 4.28 -5.69
C VAL A 47 -0.35 5.25 -5.10
N LEU A 48 0.13 6.39 -4.61
CA LEU A 48 -0.71 7.46 -4.07
C LEU A 48 -1.58 6.99 -2.88
N GLY A 49 -1.09 6.02 -2.11
CA GLY A 49 -1.60 5.72 -0.78
C GLY A 49 -0.96 6.63 0.28
N SER A 50 -1.07 6.23 1.56
CA SER A 50 -0.41 6.97 2.66
C SER A 50 1.12 6.94 2.53
N SER A 51 1.71 5.83 2.10
CA SER A 51 3.15 5.72 1.80
C SER A 51 3.56 6.59 0.61
N GLY A 52 2.65 6.79 -0.34
CA GLY A 52 2.84 7.61 -1.53
C GLY A 52 2.50 9.08 -1.33
N GLU A 53 2.22 9.51 -0.11
CA GLU A 53 2.03 10.91 0.30
C GLU A 53 0.88 11.65 -0.42
N LEU A 54 -0.12 10.93 -0.98
CA LEU A 54 -1.19 11.51 -1.81
C LEU A 54 -1.77 12.82 -1.28
N THR A 55 -2.07 12.88 0.02
CA THR A 55 -2.75 14.03 0.63
C THR A 55 -1.90 15.29 0.71
N TRP A 56 -0.60 15.19 0.47
CA TRP A 56 0.37 16.29 0.53
C TRP A 56 0.96 16.64 -0.82
N LEU A 57 0.83 15.76 -1.80
CA LEU A 57 1.31 16.05 -3.15
C LEU A 57 0.39 17.05 -3.87
N PRO A 58 0.94 18.00 -4.61
CA PRO A 58 0.18 18.78 -5.60
C PRO A 58 -0.48 17.85 -6.63
N ASP A 59 -1.64 18.26 -7.15
CA ASP A 59 -2.43 17.42 -8.06
C ASP A 59 -1.69 17.07 -9.35
N ASP A 60 -0.82 17.94 -9.87
CA ASP A 60 0.02 17.69 -11.04
C ASP A 60 1.09 16.63 -10.77
N VAL A 61 1.73 16.67 -9.58
CA VAL A 61 2.68 15.64 -9.16
C VAL A 61 1.98 14.29 -8.97
N ALA A 62 0.81 14.27 -8.34
CA ALA A 62 0.02 13.04 -8.18
C ALA A 62 -0.34 12.42 -9.54
N GLN A 63 -0.70 13.25 -10.52
CA GLN A 63 -1.01 12.78 -11.87
C GLN A 63 0.24 12.21 -12.57
N GLU A 64 1.39 12.85 -12.40
CA GLU A 64 2.67 12.36 -12.92
C GLU A 64 3.04 11.01 -12.30
N VAL A 65 2.91 10.85 -10.97
CA VAL A 65 3.15 9.58 -10.26
C VAL A 65 2.28 8.46 -10.83
N ALA A 66 0.97 8.68 -10.98
CA ALA A 66 0.07 7.67 -11.53
C ALA A 66 0.47 7.27 -12.96
N ARG A 67 0.73 8.25 -13.82
CA ARG A 67 1.14 8.02 -15.23
C ARG A 67 2.45 7.24 -15.32
N VAL A 68 3.48 7.66 -14.57
CA VAL A 68 4.80 7.00 -14.60
C VAL A 68 4.73 5.59 -14.02
N ALA A 69 3.93 5.38 -12.96
CA ALA A 69 3.74 4.05 -12.37
C ALA A 69 3.12 3.07 -13.37
N VAL A 70 2.01 3.45 -14.02
CA VAL A 70 1.33 2.60 -15.02
C VAL A 70 2.25 2.31 -16.20
N ASP A 71 2.92 3.34 -16.74
CA ASP A 71 3.87 3.21 -17.84
C ASP A 71 5.03 2.25 -17.46
N GLN A 72 5.64 2.43 -16.29
CA GLN A 72 6.78 1.63 -15.87
C GLN A 72 6.38 0.20 -15.50
N VAL A 73 5.25 0.00 -14.85
CA VAL A 73 4.75 -1.36 -14.53
C VAL A 73 4.41 -2.13 -15.80
N ALA A 74 3.91 -1.46 -16.84
CA ALA A 74 3.64 -2.03 -18.17
C ALA A 74 2.86 -3.37 -18.12
N GLY A 75 1.85 -3.47 -17.26
CA GLY A 75 0.99 -4.64 -17.12
C GLY A 75 1.63 -5.86 -16.42
N ARG A 76 2.83 -5.73 -15.86
CA ARG A 76 3.50 -6.84 -15.14
C ARG A 76 2.74 -7.28 -13.89
N VAL A 77 2.13 -6.31 -13.20
CA VAL A 77 1.24 -6.52 -12.05
C VAL A 77 0.13 -5.46 -12.10
N PRO A 78 -1.02 -5.67 -11.42
CA PRO A 78 -2.05 -4.63 -11.34
C PRO A 78 -1.56 -3.39 -10.59
N VAL A 79 -1.98 -2.20 -11.07
CA VAL A 79 -1.68 -0.91 -10.48
C VAL A 79 -2.93 -0.36 -9.78
N TYR A 80 -2.81 -0.18 -8.47
CA TYR A 80 -3.81 0.46 -7.62
C TYR A 80 -3.47 1.94 -7.47
N VAL A 81 -4.46 2.82 -7.60
CA VAL A 81 -4.23 4.27 -7.47
C VAL A 81 -5.14 4.85 -6.37
N GLY A 82 -4.53 5.50 -5.38
CA GLY A 82 -5.25 6.19 -4.32
C GLY A 82 -5.92 7.46 -4.82
N VAL A 83 -7.20 7.66 -4.47
CA VAL A 83 -7.98 8.84 -4.90
C VAL A 83 -8.73 9.53 -3.74
N GLY A 84 -8.63 9.00 -2.51
CA GLY A 84 -9.31 9.57 -1.34
C GLY A 84 -8.93 11.03 -1.08
N ASP A 85 -9.94 11.84 -0.71
CA ASP A 85 -9.77 13.27 -0.37
C ASP A 85 -10.74 13.65 0.78
N THR A 86 -10.73 14.90 1.19
CA THR A 86 -11.50 15.44 2.30
C THR A 86 -13.01 15.48 2.07
N GLY A 87 -13.49 15.27 0.85
CA GLY A 87 -14.91 15.28 0.52
C GLY A 87 -15.19 14.74 -0.87
N LEU A 88 -16.46 14.38 -1.12
CA LEU A 88 -16.91 13.68 -2.33
C LEU A 88 -16.50 14.38 -3.63
N ALA A 89 -16.77 15.67 -3.77
CA ALA A 89 -16.48 16.39 -5.01
C ALA A 89 -14.98 16.37 -5.37
N ARG A 90 -14.10 16.47 -4.38
CA ARG A 90 -12.65 16.39 -4.56
C ARG A 90 -12.21 14.96 -4.90
N THR A 91 -12.77 13.97 -4.20
CA THR A 91 -12.50 12.54 -4.48
C THR A 91 -12.90 12.19 -5.91
N LEU A 92 -14.08 12.60 -6.36
CA LEU A 92 -14.56 12.37 -7.75
C LEU A 92 -13.65 13.05 -8.79
N ALA A 93 -13.30 14.32 -8.58
CA ALA A 93 -12.41 15.04 -9.48
C ALA A 93 -11.00 14.39 -9.57
N ARG A 94 -10.51 13.85 -8.46
CA ARG A 94 -9.23 13.13 -8.40
C ARG A 94 -9.34 11.77 -9.08
N ALA A 95 -10.43 11.03 -8.84
CA ALA A 95 -10.70 9.75 -9.48
C ALA A 95 -10.74 9.90 -11.02
N ASP A 96 -11.47 10.90 -11.53
CA ASP A 96 -11.55 11.16 -12.98
C ASP A 96 -10.16 11.41 -13.59
N ARG A 97 -9.31 12.18 -12.91
CA ARG A 97 -7.96 12.50 -13.42
C ARG A 97 -7.00 11.31 -13.35
N LEU A 98 -7.00 10.58 -12.23
CA LEU A 98 -6.00 9.54 -11.98
C LEU A 98 -6.33 8.22 -12.67
N GLN A 99 -7.62 7.84 -12.80
CA GLN A 99 -7.98 6.64 -13.57
C GLN A 99 -7.61 6.75 -15.06
N ALA A 100 -7.57 7.97 -15.61
CA ALA A 100 -7.16 8.21 -16.98
C ALA A 100 -5.69 7.83 -17.26
N ALA A 101 -4.87 7.63 -16.22
CA ALA A 101 -3.51 7.12 -16.35
C ALA A 101 -3.46 5.61 -16.69
N GLY A 102 -4.59 4.87 -16.61
CA GLY A 102 -4.64 3.45 -16.90
C GLY A 102 -4.53 2.56 -15.65
N ALA A 103 -4.99 3.05 -14.49
CA ALA A 103 -5.07 2.25 -13.27
C ALA A 103 -5.97 1.02 -13.45
N ASP A 104 -5.62 -0.10 -12.79
CA ASP A 104 -6.46 -1.30 -12.75
C ASP A 104 -7.49 -1.23 -11.62
N TYR A 105 -7.18 -0.50 -10.53
CA TYR A 105 -8.06 -0.30 -9.39
C TYR A 105 -7.94 1.13 -8.85
N LEU A 106 -9.05 1.69 -8.36
CA LEU A 106 -9.03 2.87 -7.50
C LEU A 106 -9.12 2.46 -6.03
N VAL A 107 -8.32 3.10 -5.18
CA VAL A 107 -8.36 2.90 -3.73
C VAL A 107 -8.92 4.14 -3.05
N VAL A 108 -10.00 3.97 -2.30
CA VAL A 108 -10.79 5.08 -1.73
C VAL A 108 -10.84 4.96 -0.22
N THR A 109 -10.43 6.02 0.49
CA THR A 109 -10.65 6.17 1.94
C THR A 109 -11.98 6.83 2.23
N ALA A 110 -12.48 6.68 3.45
CA ALA A 110 -13.51 7.59 3.95
C ALA A 110 -13.03 9.04 3.86
N PRO A 111 -13.94 10.02 3.69
CA PRO A 111 -13.59 11.44 3.76
C PRO A 111 -12.99 11.76 5.13
N PHE A 112 -12.03 12.66 5.17
CA PHE A 112 -11.29 13.03 6.38
C PHE A 112 -11.32 14.54 6.60
N TYR A 113 -10.80 15.03 7.74
CA TYR A 113 -10.84 16.40 8.25
C TYR A 113 -12.16 16.71 8.97
N TYR A 114 -13.32 16.69 8.31
CA TYR A 114 -14.61 16.77 8.99
C TYR A 114 -15.09 15.35 9.30
N GLN A 115 -15.51 15.12 10.55
CA GLN A 115 -16.10 13.84 10.93
C GLN A 115 -17.49 13.69 10.32
N VAL A 116 -17.66 12.64 9.52
CA VAL A 116 -18.98 12.20 9.06
C VAL A 116 -19.50 11.20 10.08
N VAL A 117 -20.60 11.54 10.75
CA VAL A 117 -21.13 10.75 11.88
C VAL A 117 -22.25 9.79 11.49
N ASP A 118 -22.69 9.83 10.25
CA ASP A 118 -23.81 9.06 9.74
C ASP A 118 -23.36 7.99 8.74
N GLU A 119 -23.68 6.72 9.04
CA GLU A 119 -23.32 5.57 8.18
C GLU A 119 -23.92 5.67 6.78
N ALA A 120 -25.11 6.24 6.62
CA ALA A 120 -25.75 6.37 5.30
C ALA A 120 -24.93 7.30 4.41
N SER A 121 -24.50 8.44 4.93
CA SER A 121 -23.63 9.39 4.20
C SER A 121 -22.27 8.79 3.84
N ILE A 122 -21.72 7.90 4.68
CA ILE A 122 -20.49 7.17 4.37
C ILE A 122 -20.71 6.20 3.20
N VAL A 123 -21.81 5.45 3.23
CA VAL A 123 -22.17 4.54 2.13
C VAL A 123 -22.40 5.32 0.84
N GLU A 124 -23.15 6.42 0.88
CA GLU A 124 -23.39 7.28 -0.28
C GLU A 124 -22.08 7.81 -0.89
N HIS A 125 -21.11 8.21 -0.04
CA HIS A 125 -19.78 8.63 -0.51
C HIS A 125 -19.09 7.56 -1.36
N PHE A 126 -19.00 6.33 -0.86
CA PHE A 126 -18.32 5.24 -1.57
C PHE A 126 -19.09 4.77 -2.80
N VAL A 127 -20.42 4.69 -2.73
CA VAL A 127 -21.29 4.35 -3.86
C VAL A 127 -21.13 5.37 -4.98
N ALA A 128 -21.17 6.67 -4.66
CA ALA A 128 -21.01 7.72 -5.68
C ALA A 128 -19.63 7.66 -6.38
N VAL A 129 -18.57 7.26 -5.66
CA VAL A 129 -17.26 7.04 -6.28
C VAL A 129 -17.26 5.78 -7.14
N ALA A 130 -17.86 4.70 -6.65
CA ALA A 130 -17.91 3.42 -7.38
C ALA A 130 -18.77 3.49 -8.66
N ASP A 131 -19.89 4.25 -8.62
CA ASP A 131 -20.73 4.52 -9.79
C ASP A 131 -20.02 5.34 -10.86
N ARG A 132 -19.11 6.25 -10.44
CA ARG A 132 -18.34 7.11 -11.36
C ARG A 132 -17.09 6.45 -11.90
N ALA A 133 -16.51 5.50 -11.18
CA ALA A 133 -15.25 4.85 -11.53
C ALA A 133 -15.41 3.95 -12.76
N ALA A 134 -14.50 4.10 -13.73
CA ALA A 134 -14.43 3.22 -14.91
C ALA A 134 -13.71 1.89 -14.61
N VAL A 135 -13.06 1.79 -13.45
CA VAL A 135 -12.32 0.62 -12.97
C VAL A 135 -12.81 0.23 -11.57
N PRO A 136 -12.58 -1.01 -11.11
CA PRO A 136 -13.00 -1.46 -9.80
C PRO A 136 -12.45 -0.63 -8.65
N VAL A 137 -13.23 -0.53 -7.57
CA VAL A 137 -12.92 0.23 -6.35
C VAL A 137 -12.57 -0.71 -5.20
N VAL A 138 -11.49 -0.41 -4.51
CA VAL A 138 -11.07 -1.03 -3.26
C VAL A 138 -11.27 -0.02 -2.12
N LEU A 139 -12.03 -0.41 -1.11
CA LEU A 139 -12.21 0.39 0.10
C LEU A 139 -10.91 0.42 0.91
N TYR A 140 -10.61 1.54 1.55
CA TYR A 140 -9.45 1.64 2.43
C TYR A 140 -9.86 2.14 3.82
N ASN A 141 -9.87 1.23 4.79
CA ASN A 141 -10.10 1.53 6.20
C ASN A 141 -8.77 1.89 6.89
N ILE A 142 -8.61 3.15 7.23
CA ILE A 142 -7.42 3.70 7.92
C ILE A 142 -7.84 4.76 8.94
N PRO A 143 -8.51 4.38 10.03
CA PRO A 143 -9.08 5.31 10.99
C PRO A 143 -8.06 6.21 11.69
N GLN A 144 -6.78 5.82 11.73
CA GLN A 144 -5.70 6.66 12.27
C GLN A 144 -5.54 7.97 11.49
N ASN A 145 -5.87 7.97 10.18
CA ASN A 145 -5.71 9.12 9.30
C ASN A 145 -7.05 9.76 8.94
N THR A 146 -8.12 8.95 8.87
CA THR A 146 -9.47 9.46 8.52
C THR A 146 -10.29 9.85 9.73
N HIS A 147 -9.88 9.45 10.94
CA HIS A 147 -10.65 9.59 12.19
C HIS A 147 -12.04 8.94 12.12
N LEU A 148 -12.23 8.03 11.17
CA LEU A 148 -13.49 7.36 10.87
C LEU A 148 -13.24 5.88 10.57
N PRO A 149 -13.51 4.97 11.52
CA PRO A 149 -13.46 3.53 11.26
C PRO A 149 -14.67 3.13 10.39
N LEU A 150 -14.43 2.28 9.40
CA LEU A 150 -15.52 1.65 8.65
C LEU A 150 -16.09 0.49 9.48
N ALA A 151 -17.37 0.60 9.85
CA ALA A 151 -18.05 -0.48 10.54
C ALA A 151 -18.27 -1.69 9.61
N PRO A 152 -18.25 -2.93 10.11
CA PRO A 152 -18.56 -4.11 9.29
C PRO A 152 -19.93 -4.06 8.61
N SER A 153 -20.94 -3.42 9.23
CA SER A 153 -22.25 -3.16 8.64
C SER A 153 -22.18 -2.29 7.40
N VAL A 154 -21.34 -1.25 7.45
CA VAL A 154 -21.09 -0.33 6.31
C VAL A 154 -20.38 -1.07 5.18
N VAL A 155 -19.31 -1.79 5.49
CA VAL A 155 -18.56 -2.57 4.49
C VAL A 155 -19.44 -3.65 3.87
N GLY A 156 -20.31 -4.32 4.67
CA GLY A 156 -21.24 -5.33 4.15
C GLY A 156 -22.20 -4.76 3.11
N ARG A 157 -22.76 -3.57 3.35
CA ARG A 157 -23.61 -2.90 2.36
C ARG A 157 -22.83 -2.48 1.10
N LEU A 158 -21.59 -2.03 1.28
CA LEU A 158 -20.72 -1.63 0.16
C LEU A 158 -20.25 -2.82 -0.68
N ALA A 159 -20.04 -3.98 -0.07
CA ALA A 159 -19.65 -5.21 -0.75
C ALA A 159 -20.74 -5.76 -1.70
N GLU A 160 -22.00 -5.30 -1.57
CA GLU A 160 -23.09 -5.62 -2.50
C GLU A 160 -22.99 -4.83 -3.81
N HIS A 161 -22.18 -3.76 -3.85
CA HIS A 161 -22.04 -2.93 -5.05
C HIS A 161 -21.12 -3.63 -6.08
N PRO A 162 -21.54 -3.80 -7.35
CA PRO A 162 -20.82 -4.60 -8.34
C PRO A 162 -19.41 -4.08 -8.69
N ASN A 163 -19.15 -2.79 -8.48
CA ASN A 163 -17.85 -2.16 -8.76
C ASN A 163 -16.98 -1.95 -7.50
N ILE A 164 -17.41 -2.44 -6.33
CA ILE A 164 -16.61 -2.45 -5.10
C ILE A 164 -16.12 -3.88 -4.87
N VAL A 165 -14.83 -4.11 -5.11
CA VAL A 165 -14.27 -5.47 -5.22
C VAL A 165 -13.38 -5.88 -4.05
N GLY A 166 -13.21 -5.03 -3.05
CA GLY A 166 -12.43 -5.41 -1.88
C GLY A 166 -12.25 -4.31 -0.84
N LEU A 167 -11.58 -4.71 0.23
CA LEU A 167 -11.22 -3.86 1.37
C LEU A 167 -9.75 -4.06 1.72
N LYS A 168 -9.00 -2.96 1.83
CA LYS A 168 -7.74 -2.87 2.59
C LYS A 168 -8.06 -2.39 4.01
N ASP A 169 -7.70 -3.17 5.03
CA ASP A 169 -7.87 -2.75 6.42
C ASP A 169 -6.54 -2.50 7.12
N SER A 170 -6.32 -1.27 7.57
CA SER A 170 -5.15 -0.84 8.35
C SER A 170 -5.52 -0.37 9.77
N ALA A 171 -6.73 -0.64 10.24
CA ALA A 171 -7.18 -0.24 11.57
C ALA A 171 -6.35 -0.92 12.68
N GLY A 172 -6.00 -2.20 12.50
CA GLY A 172 -5.34 -3.00 13.52
C GLY A 172 -6.32 -3.58 14.56
N ASP A 173 -7.61 -3.45 14.32
CA ASP A 173 -8.68 -4.04 15.13
C ASP A 173 -9.01 -5.45 14.61
N TRP A 174 -8.49 -6.47 15.29
CA TRP A 174 -8.69 -7.87 14.91
C TRP A 174 -10.17 -8.27 14.95
N PHE A 175 -10.93 -7.78 15.92
CA PHE A 175 -12.34 -8.11 16.06
C PHE A 175 -13.19 -7.59 14.87
N ALA A 176 -12.89 -6.39 14.39
CA ALA A 176 -13.50 -5.87 13.17
C ALA A 176 -13.00 -6.63 11.93
N PHE A 177 -11.71 -6.96 11.88
CA PHE A 177 -11.11 -7.66 10.75
C PHE A 177 -11.71 -9.05 10.50
N GLU A 178 -11.96 -9.84 11.56
CA GLU A 178 -12.65 -11.13 11.46
C GLU A 178 -14.04 -10.99 10.81
N ARG A 179 -14.76 -9.91 11.14
CA ARG A 179 -16.05 -9.62 10.52
C ARG A 179 -15.95 -9.22 9.07
N PHE A 180 -14.88 -8.52 8.68
CA PHE A 180 -14.59 -8.23 7.27
C PHE A 180 -14.27 -9.53 6.51
N LEU A 181 -13.53 -10.45 7.10
CA LEU A 181 -13.25 -11.74 6.47
C LEU A 181 -14.52 -12.53 6.15
N ALA A 182 -15.58 -12.40 6.96
CA ALA A 182 -16.87 -13.05 6.70
C ALA A 182 -17.61 -12.47 5.48
N LEU A 183 -17.21 -11.29 4.97
CA LEU A 183 -17.77 -10.66 3.78
C LEU A 183 -17.08 -11.11 2.48
N ARG A 184 -15.99 -11.88 2.57
CA ARG A 184 -15.27 -12.37 1.39
C ARG A 184 -16.17 -13.18 0.48
N SER A 185 -15.99 -12.98 -0.81
CA SER A 185 -16.66 -13.72 -1.87
C SER A 185 -15.76 -13.82 -3.12
N ASP A 186 -16.23 -14.43 -4.16
CA ASP A 186 -15.50 -14.47 -5.44
C ASP A 186 -15.30 -13.06 -6.04
N GLY A 187 -16.19 -12.12 -5.70
CA GLY A 187 -16.14 -10.73 -6.16
C GLY A 187 -15.56 -9.74 -5.16
N PHE A 188 -15.31 -10.12 -3.90
CA PHE A 188 -14.88 -9.20 -2.84
C PHE A 188 -13.74 -9.77 -2.01
N GLY A 189 -12.56 -9.14 -2.10
CA GLY A 189 -11.34 -9.51 -1.36
C GLY A 189 -11.12 -8.69 -0.10
N VAL A 190 -10.50 -9.28 0.92
CA VAL A 190 -10.11 -8.61 2.17
C VAL A 190 -8.61 -8.74 2.39
N LEU A 191 -7.93 -7.58 2.45
CA LEU A 191 -6.47 -7.50 2.57
C LEU A 191 -6.07 -6.83 3.88
N GLN A 192 -5.06 -7.44 4.53
CA GLN A 192 -4.48 -6.90 5.77
C GLN A 192 -3.49 -5.78 5.48
N GLY A 193 -3.65 -4.64 6.15
CA GLY A 193 -2.78 -3.47 6.03
C GLY A 193 -1.73 -3.34 7.14
N ARG A 194 -1.69 -4.29 8.09
CA ARG A 194 -0.75 -4.31 9.22
C ARG A 194 0.13 -5.54 9.14
N GLU A 195 1.42 -5.37 8.90
CA GLU A 195 2.41 -6.46 8.81
C GLU A 195 2.47 -7.33 10.06
N HIS A 196 2.26 -6.75 11.24
CA HIS A 196 2.25 -7.51 12.52
C HIS A 196 1.11 -8.53 12.58
N LEU A 197 0.05 -8.35 11.81
CA LEU A 197 -1.10 -9.25 11.73
C LEU A 197 -1.08 -10.14 10.47
N ALA A 198 0.00 -10.11 9.67
CA ALA A 198 0.03 -10.77 8.37
C ALA A 198 -0.24 -12.28 8.48
N ALA A 199 0.52 -13.00 9.30
CA ALA A 199 0.37 -14.46 9.43
C ALA A 199 -1.04 -14.87 9.91
N ILE A 200 -1.54 -14.25 10.97
CA ILE A 200 -2.86 -14.59 11.51
C ILE A 200 -3.97 -14.26 10.51
N SER A 201 -3.86 -13.14 9.80
CA SER A 201 -4.83 -12.74 8.77
C SER A 201 -4.87 -13.74 7.61
N LEU A 202 -3.70 -14.15 7.12
CA LEU A 202 -3.59 -15.14 6.05
C LEU A 202 -4.11 -16.52 6.49
N TRP A 203 -3.79 -16.97 7.71
CA TRP A 203 -4.35 -18.21 8.26
C TRP A 203 -5.88 -18.16 8.42
N SER A 204 -6.43 -16.98 8.71
CA SER A 204 -7.87 -16.77 8.81
C SER A 204 -8.54 -16.56 7.45
N GLY A 205 -7.77 -16.61 6.36
CA GLY A 205 -8.28 -16.57 5.00
C GLY A 205 -8.28 -15.20 4.35
N ALA A 206 -7.49 -14.22 4.82
CA ALA A 206 -7.30 -12.99 4.08
C ALA A 206 -6.72 -13.25 2.68
N ASP A 207 -7.13 -12.45 1.70
CA ASP A 207 -6.72 -12.60 0.30
C ASP A 207 -5.32 -12.10 0.04
N GLY A 208 -4.74 -11.32 0.96
CA GLY A 208 -3.40 -10.79 0.83
C GLY A 208 -3.04 -9.77 1.89
N VAL A 209 -1.88 -9.14 1.68
CA VAL A 209 -1.30 -8.12 2.56
C VAL A 209 -0.91 -6.90 1.75
N ILE A 210 -1.30 -5.72 2.21
CA ILE A 210 -0.87 -4.43 1.64
C ILE A 210 -0.04 -3.71 2.71
N SER A 211 1.27 -3.95 2.74
CA SER A 211 2.17 -3.40 3.76
C SER A 211 3.29 -2.55 3.17
N SER A 212 3.60 -1.44 3.84
CA SER A 212 4.72 -0.55 3.50
C SER A 212 6.08 -1.25 3.54
N MET A 213 6.19 -2.36 4.27
CA MET A 213 7.39 -3.21 4.29
C MET A 213 7.73 -3.76 2.88
N ALA A 214 6.73 -3.93 2.02
CA ALA A 214 6.95 -4.39 0.64
C ALA A 214 7.79 -3.41 -0.21
N ASN A 215 8.01 -2.16 0.24
CA ASN A 215 8.93 -1.22 -0.41
C ASN A 215 10.40 -1.63 -0.29
N PHE A 216 10.75 -2.48 0.67
CA PHE A 216 12.15 -2.86 0.90
C PHE A 216 12.37 -4.33 1.29
N ALA A 217 11.31 -5.05 1.70
CA ALA A 217 11.37 -6.47 2.05
C ALA A 217 10.19 -7.28 1.47
N PRO A 218 9.88 -7.18 0.16
CA PRO A 218 8.74 -7.88 -0.43
C PRO A 218 8.90 -9.40 -0.34
N ARG A 219 10.12 -9.93 -0.51
CA ARG A 219 10.41 -11.35 -0.44
C ARG A 219 10.09 -11.98 0.92
N LEU A 220 10.26 -11.23 2.02
CA LEU A 220 9.89 -11.71 3.35
C LEU A 220 8.37 -11.90 3.46
N LEU A 221 7.59 -10.95 2.93
CA LEU A 221 6.13 -11.05 2.93
C LEU A 221 5.64 -12.15 1.98
N GLN A 222 6.26 -12.33 0.81
CA GLN A 222 5.96 -13.42 -0.12
C GLN A 222 6.24 -14.79 0.52
N GLU A 223 7.38 -14.94 1.21
CA GLU A 223 7.72 -16.18 1.88
C GLU A 223 6.77 -16.49 3.05
N LEU A 224 6.38 -15.46 3.80
CA LEU A 224 5.36 -15.58 4.85
C LEU A 224 4.01 -16.04 4.24
N ALA A 225 3.58 -15.41 3.17
CA ALA A 225 2.33 -15.79 2.50
C ALA A 225 2.41 -17.20 1.91
N ALA A 226 3.53 -17.57 1.30
CA ALA A 226 3.78 -18.91 0.78
C ALA A 226 3.74 -19.95 1.92
N SER A 227 4.34 -19.66 3.07
CA SER A 227 4.35 -20.59 4.19
C SER A 227 2.94 -20.94 4.70
N VAL A 228 2.03 -19.96 4.68
CA VAL A 228 0.62 -20.18 5.03
C VAL A 228 -0.11 -20.94 3.92
N ARG A 229 0.00 -20.50 2.67
CA ARG A 229 -0.65 -21.10 1.50
C ARG A 229 -0.26 -22.58 1.32
N ASP A 230 1.01 -22.90 1.50
CA ASP A 230 1.58 -24.23 1.28
C ASP A 230 1.38 -25.15 2.51
N GLY A 231 0.76 -24.64 3.59
CA GLY A 231 0.50 -25.40 4.82
C GLY A 231 1.77 -25.83 5.54
N ARG A 232 2.83 -25.02 5.51
CA ARG A 232 4.11 -25.35 6.18
C ARG A 232 3.92 -25.44 7.70
N PRO A 233 4.86 -26.10 8.42
CA PRO A 233 4.79 -26.18 9.87
C PRO A 233 4.60 -24.80 10.52
N ARG A 234 3.66 -24.70 11.44
CA ARG A 234 3.30 -23.44 12.11
C ARG A 234 4.51 -22.69 12.66
N GLN A 235 5.51 -23.44 13.16
CA GLN A 235 6.72 -22.87 13.73
C GLN A 235 7.53 -22.09 12.68
N GLU A 236 7.57 -22.54 11.44
CA GLU A 236 8.25 -21.83 10.34
C GLU A 236 7.54 -20.50 10.01
N THR A 237 6.22 -20.53 9.90
CA THR A 237 5.44 -19.31 9.66
C THR A 237 5.58 -18.30 10.81
N LEU A 238 5.60 -18.79 12.07
CA LEU A 238 5.84 -17.93 13.23
C LEU A 238 7.24 -17.34 13.25
N ALA A 239 8.25 -18.09 12.81
CA ALA A 239 9.61 -17.56 12.67
C ALA A 239 9.69 -16.45 11.61
N LEU A 240 9.00 -16.62 10.46
CA LEU A 240 8.91 -15.58 9.42
C LEU A 240 8.15 -14.34 9.96
N GLN A 241 7.04 -14.53 10.67
CA GLN A 241 6.32 -13.42 11.30
C GLN A 241 7.18 -12.70 12.35
N GLY A 242 8.02 -13.44 13.11
CA GLY A 242 9.00 -12.85 14.02
C GLY A 242 9.97 -11.92 13.29
N ARG A 243 10.51 -12.38 12.13
CA ARG A 243 11.39 -11.52 11.28
C ARG A 243 10.66 -10.29 10.73
N VAL A 244 9.38 -10.42 10.38
CA VAL A 244 8.54 -9.27 10.00
C VAL A 244 8.50 -8.26 11.16
N GLY A 245 8.33 -8.73 12.40
CA GLY A 245 8.36 -7.86 13.60
C GLY A 245 9.71 -7.19 13.81
N GLU A 246 10.82 -7.91 13.63
CA GLU A 246 12.18 -7.37 13.75
C GLU A 246 12.44 -6.23 12.74
N VAL A 247 12.02 -6.43 11.49
CA VAL A 247 12.17 -5.43 10.43
C VAL A 247 11.23 -4.24 10.63
N ALA A 248 10.01 -4.46 11.15
CA ALA A 248 9.01 -3.42 11.34
C ALA A 248 9.43 -2.31 12.32
N VAL A 249 10.43 -2.56 13.17
CA VAL A 249 11.01 -1.55 14.09
C VAL A 249 11.49 -0.29 13.35
N VAL A 250 11.79 -0.37 12.05
CA VAL A 250 12.14 0.81 11.24
C VAL A 250 11.00 1.83 11.18
N PHE A 251 9.74 1.38 11.27
CA PHE A 251 8.57 2.25 11.27
C PHE A 251 8.33 3.00 12.59
N GLU A 252 9.03 2.61 13.65
CA GLU A 252 9.00 3.26 14.96
C GLU A 252 10.05 4.38 15.07
N GLN A 253 10.87 4.55 14.03
CA GLN A 253 11.92 5.55 14.00
C GLN A 253 11.37 6.90 13.51
N GLY A 254 10.95 7.75 14.44
CA GLY A 254 10.27 9.01 14.14
C GLY A 254 8.84 8.81 13.63
N ALA A 255 8.42 9.65 12.68
CA ALA A 255 7.21 9.38 11.95
C ALA A 255 7.42 8.15 11.05
N TRP A 256 6.44 7.24 10.99
CA TRP A 256 6.59 5.97 10.25
C TRP A 256 7.03 6.15 8.79
N LEU A 257 6.58 7.22 8.12
CA LEU A 257 7.00 7.54 6.75
C LEU A 257 8.48 7.97 6.69
N ALA A 258 8.96 8.69 7.71
CA ALA A 258 10.38 9.03 7.82
C ALA A 258 11.24 7.77 8.00
N GLY A 259 10.80 6.83 8.83
CA GLY A 259 11.44 5.53 9.00
C GLY A 259 11.48 4.72 7.70
N LEU A 260 10.38 4.71 6.94
CA LEU A 260 10.31 4.06 5.63
C LEU A 260 11.34 4.65 4.65
N LYS A 261 11.35 5.99 4.48
CA LYS A 261 12.30 6.65 3.56
C LYS A 261 13.74 6.49 4.01
N ALA A 262 14.01 6.62 5.32
CA ALA A 262 15.35 6.37 5.87
C ALA A 262 15.82 4.93 5.64
N THR A 263 14.91 3.94 5.65
CA THR A 263 15.22 2.55 5.33
C THR A 263 15.64 2.38 3.87
N LEU A 264 14.89 2.95 2.95
CA LEU A 264 15.22 2.92 1.54
C LEU A 264 16.55 3.63 1.25
N GLN A 265 16.80 4.78 1.89
CA GLN A 265 18.08 5.49 1.80
C GLN A 265 19.26 4.65 2.34
N ALA A 266 19.06 3.93 3.46
CA ALA A 266 20.07 3.04 4.02
C ALA A 266 20.36 1.83 3.11
N LEU A 267 19.42 1.45 2.24
CA LEU A 267 19.55 0.43 1.21
C LEU A 267 20.07 0.98 -0.13
N GLY A 268 20.42 2.27 -0.19
CA GLY A 268 21.02 2.91 -1.35
C GLY A 268 20.04 3.58 -2.33
N TRP A 269 18.73 3.61 -2.00
CA TRP A 269 17.72 4.29 -2.81
C TRP A 269 17.58 5.75 -2.38
N ASP A 270 17.88 6.70 -3.26
CA ASP A 270 17.71 8.14 -2.98
C ASP A 270 16.26 8.59 -3.18
N VAL A 271 15.38 8.21 -2.25
CA VAL A 271 13.94 8.52 -2.32
C VAL A 271 13.57 9.90 -1.77
N GLY A 272 14.56 10.73 -1.43
CA GLY A 272 14.35 12.01 -0.78
C GLY A 272 13.81 11.88 0.66
N GLU A 273 13.49 13.04 1.24
CA GLU A 273 12.89 13.12 2.59
C GLU A 273 11.35 13.10 2.50
N PRO A 274 10.66 12.84 3.63
CA PRO A 274 9.20 13.00 3.67
C PRO A 274 8.79 14.44 3.35
N SER A 275 7.62 14.62 2.73
CA SER A 275 7.06 15.96 2.53
C SER A 275 6.86 16.68 3.87
N ALA A 276 7.19 17.98 3.90
CA ALA A 276 6.88 18.82 5.07
C ALA A 276 5.37 18.80 5.36
N PRO A 277 4.94 18.81 6.62
CA PRO A 277 5.73 19.10 7.82
C PRO A 277 6.29 17.87 8.56
N ILE A 278 6.34 16.68 7.94
CA ILE A 278 6.96 15.51 8.61
C ILE A 278 8.46 15.74 8.70
N PRO A 279 9.03 15.72 9.93
CA PRO A 279 10.47 15.82 10.08
C PRO A 279 11.15 14.53 9.59
N PRO A 280 12.32 14.64 8.94
CA PRO A 280 13.14 13.47 8.62
C PRO A 280 13.65 12.80 9.89
N CYS A 281 14.09 11.54 9.77
CA CYS A 281 14.78 10.84 10.84
C CYS A 281 16.05 11.59 11.26
N ASP A 282 16.27 11.72 12.55
CA ASP A 282 17.52 12.24 13.11
C ASP A 282 18.68 11.22 12.98
N ALA A 283 19.89 11.64 13.37
CA ALA A 283 21.09 10.79 13.26
C ALA A 283 21.00 9.50 14.09
N GLY A 284 20.34 9.54 15.26
CA GLY A 284 20.14 8.38 16.12
C GLY A 284 19.18 7.37 15.50
N GLN A 285 18.06 7.86 15.00
CA GLN A 285 17.05 7.06 14.29
C GLN A 285 17.61 6.42 13.01
N ARG A 286 18.35 7.19 12.20
CA ARG A 286 19.05 6.67 11.02
C ARG A 286 20.10 5.61 11.35
N ARG A 287 20.77 5.72 12.51
CA ARG A 287 21.70 4.69 12.98
C ARG A 287 20.96 3.39 13.27
N ILE A 288 19.84 3.44 14.00
CA ILE A 288 19.02 2.26 14.31
C ILE A 288 18.53 1.60 13.01
N VAL A 289 18.01 2.39 12.07
CA VAL A 289 17.61 1.87 10.75
C VAL A 289 18.75 1.15 10.06
N ARG A 290 19.96 1.75 10.02
CA ARG A 290 21.13 1.09 9.41
C ARG A 290 21.50 -0.22 10.11
N GLU A 291 21.48 -0.25 11.44
CA GLU A 291 21.76 -1.46 12.22
C GLU A 291 20.79 -2.59 11.81
N ILE A 292 19.49 -2.29 11.67
CA ILE A 292 18.49 -3.27 11.25
C ILE A 292 18.76 -3.79 9.84
N VAL A 293 18.92 -2.90 8.84
CA VAL A 293 19.05 -3.32 7.43
C VAL A 293 20.41 -3.96 7.12
N THR A 294 21.40 -3.81 8.00
CA THR A 294 22.72 -4.47 7.87
C THR A 294 22.81 -5.79 8.62
N THR A 295 21.76 -6.18 9.36
CA THR A 295 21.70 -7.46 10.06
C THR A 295 21.82 -8.62 9.05
N PRO A 296 22.80 -9.53 9.19
CA PRO A 296 23.08 -10.56 8.20
C PRO A 296 21.87 -11.45 7.88
N GLU A 297 21.06 -11.78 8.89
CA GLU A 297 19.88 -12.64 8.79
C GLU A 297 18.72 -11.98 8.04
N LEU A 298 18.70 -10.65 7.98
CA LEU A 298 17.65 -9.88 7.27
C LEU A 298 18.05 -9.57 5.82
N ARG A 299 19.35 -9.53 5.54
CA ARG A 299 19.89 -9.12 4.24
C ARG A 299 19.30 -9.87 3.03
N PRO A 300 19.05 -11.20 3.08
CA PRO A 300 18.46 -11.94 1.96
C PRO A 300 17.05 -11.47 1.57
N TRP A 301 16.35 -10.82 2.49
CA TRP A 301 14.97 -10.36 2.33
C TRP A 301 14.86 -8.94 1.80
N LEU A 302 15.95 -8.15 1.89
CA LEU A 302 15.95 -6.72 1.58
C LEU A 302 16.30 -6.47 0.10
N THR A 303 15.70 -5.45 -0.48
CA THR A 303 15.95 -5.01 -1.84
C THR A 303 16.81 -3.75 -1.82
N ALA A 304 18.11 -3.92 -1.98
CA ALA A 304 19.08 -2.83 -2.10
C ALA A 304 19.10 -2.25 -3.52
N ALA A 305 19.49 -0.98 -3.63
CA ALA A 305 19.76 -0.37 -4.92
C ALA A 305 20.92 -1.09 -5.63
N PRO A 306 20.92 -1.14 -6.97
CA PRO A 306 22.07 -1.64 -7.73
C PRO A 306 23.34 -0.86 -7.33
N SER A 307 24.46 -1.55 -7.16
CA SER A 307 25.74 -0.89 -6.90
C SER A 307 26.11 0.01 -8.09
N SER A 308 26.53 1.24 -7.82
CA SER A 308 26.96 2.21 -8.83
C SER A 308 28.23 1.78 -9.61
N ASP A 309 28.78 0.62 -9.30
CA ASP A 309 30.03 0.08 -9.86
C ASP A 309 29.87 -0.79 -11.12
N SER A 310 28.69 -0.86 -11.72
CA SER A 310 28.54 -1.52 -13.03
C SER A 310 28.72 -0.50 -14.19
N GLY A 311 29.84 0.17 -14.18
CA GLY A 311 30.38 0.82 -15.36
C GLY A 311 30.98 -0.23 -16.30
N ASP A 312 30.12 -0.95 -16.99
CA ASP A 312 30.42 -1.62 -18.25
C ASP A 312 29.10 -2.22 -18.78
N ARG A 313 28.43 -1.48 -19.61
CA ARG A 313 27.51 -2.07 -20.58
C ARG A 313 28.11 -1.82 -21.96
N PRO A 314 28.29 -2.89 -22.76
CA PRO A 314 28.82 -2.79 -24.10
C PRO A 314 27.91 -2.02 -25.06
#